data_4fa21646768d311585d94c45703e9d8f
#
_entry.id   4fa21646768d311585d94c45703e9d8f
#
_cell.length_a   1.000
_cell.length_b   1.000
_cell.length_c   1.000
_cell.angle_alpha   90.00
_cell.angle_beta   90.00
_cell.angle_gamma   90.00
#
_symmetry.space_group_name_H-M   'P 1'
#
loop_
_entity.id
_entity.type
_entity.pdbx_description
1 polymer ?
#
loop_
_entity_poly.entity_id
_entity_poly.type
_entity_poly.pdbx_seq_one_letter_code
_entity_poly.pdbx_strand_id
1 'polypeptide(L)'
;MPKLELPTALHRAESDLPFVSLIEGLDFQLLQASVEQGLWVVRTRFAPGVTIATHRHTGEVFAVTFSGSWRYLEYPQVNTAGSYLYEPAGSQHTLHVPASNTEVTDVWFAIRGANLNLDEQGNVASVWDAGFMIETYFTLCAQAGYGRPPVIGV
;
A
#
# COMPACT_ATOMS: atom_id res chain seq x y z
N MET A 1 -37.84 20.51 -12.34
CA MET A 1 -37.16 19.92 -11.21
C MET A 1 -35.73 19.61 -11.63
N PRO A 2 -34.71 20.00 -10.88
CA PRO A 2 -33.37 19.60 -11.17
C PRO A 2 -33.29 18.06 -11.07
N LYS A 3 -32.67 17.42 -12.06
CA LYS A 3 -32.41 15.98 -12.01
C LYS A 3 -31.41 15.73 -10.84
N LEU A 4 -31.78 14.86 -9.91
CA LEU A 4 -30.88 14.39 -8.88
C LEU A 4 -29.79 13.60 -9.57
N GLU A 5 -28.55 14.10 -9.58
CA GLU A 5 -27.38 13.35 -10.02
C GLU A 5 -26.98 12.40 -8.91
N LEU A 6 -27.15 11.11 -9.18
CA LEU A 6 -26.70 10.06 -8.24
C LEU A 6 -25.22 9.80 -8.43
N PRO A 7 -24.47 9.57 -7.33
CA PRO A 7 -23.08 9.13 -7.43
C PRO A 7 -22.99 7.79 -8.17
N THR A 8 -21.94 7.64 -8.97
CA THR A 8 -21.70 6.43 -9.75
C THR A 8 -20.48 5.68 -9.26
N ALA A 9 -20.46 4.36 -9.51
CA ALA A 9 -19.28 3.55 -9.26
C ALA A 9 -18.12 4.01 -10.17
N LEU A 10 -16.91 4.02 -9.61
CA LEU A 10 -15.69 4.36 -10.33
C LEU A 10 -14.86 3.08 -10.54
N HIS A 11 -14.37 2.90 -11.75
CA HIS A 11 -13.58 1.74 -12.15
C HIS A 11 -12.18 2.17 -12.59
N ARG A 12 -11.16 1.39 -12.19
CA ARG A 12 -9.80 1.48 -12.72
C ARG A 12 -9.32 0.09 -13.10
N ALA A 13 -8.88 -0.05 -14.34
CA ALA A 13 -8.15 -1.24 -14.77
C ALA A 13 -6.71 -1.18 -14.22
N GLU A 14 -6.05 -2.32 -14.12
CA GLU A 14 -4.64 -2.35 -13.71
C GLU A 14 -3.77 -1.44 -14.57
N SER A 15 -4.03 -1.38 -15.88
CA SER A 15 -3.27 -0.57 -16.85
C SER A 15 -3.51 0.94 -16.72
N ASP A 16 -4.54 1.38 -16.01
CA ASP A 16 -4.84 2.80 -15.82
C ASP A 16 -3.90 3.48 -14.82
N LEU A 17 -3.32 2.69 -13.94
CA LEU A 17 -2.49 3.17 -12.82
C LEU A 17 -1.12 2.45 -12.88
N PRO A 18 -0.05 3.12 -13.32
CA PRO A 18 1.24 2.46 -13.43
C PRO A 18 1.80 2.06 -12.07
N PHE A 19 2.57 0.97 -12.05
CA PHE A 19 3.44 0.63 -10.93
C PHE A 19 4.70 1.46 -10.99
N VAL A 20 5.07 2.05 -9.86
CA VAL A 20 6.30 2.81 -9.68
C VAL A 20 7.04 2.34 -8.44
N SER A 21 8.35 2.46 -8.43
CA SER A 21 9.19 1.99 -7.32
C SER A 21 9.19 3.02 -6.19
N LEU A 22 8.74 2.60 -5.02
CA LEU A 22 8.74 3.41 -3.80
C LEU A 22 10.09 3.34 -3.09
N ILE A 23 10.56 2.12 -2.89
CA ILE A 23 11.89 1.77 -2.37
C ILE A 23 12.38 0.55 -3.15
N GLU A 24 13.64 0.21 -3.03
CA GLU A 24 14.21 -0.98 -3.69
C GLU A 24 13.41 -2.24 -3.31
N GLY A 25 12.92 -2.93 -4.34
CA GLY A 25 12.15 -4.17 -4.18
C GLY A 25 10.67 -3.99 -3.84
N LEU A 26 10.18 -2.75 -3.80
CA LEU A 26 8.75 -2.46 -3.58
C LEU A 26 8.23 -1.51 -4.65
N ASP A 27 7.42 -2.03 -5.55
CA ASP A 27 6.65 -1.25 -6.51
C ASP A 27 5.19 -1.14 -6.06
N PHE A 28 4.53 -0.04 -6.40
CA PHE A 28 3.14 0.16 -6.01
C PHE A 28 2.33 0.95 -7.04
N GLN A 29 1.01 0.73 -7.01
CA GLN A 29 -0.01 1.60 -7.61
C GLN A 29 -0.77 2.28 -6.48
N LEU A 30 -1.08 3.56 -6.61
CA LEU A 30 -2.04 4.22 -5.74
C LEU A 30 -3.43 4.18 -6.41
N LEU A 31 -4.33 3.39 -5.84
CA LEU A 31 -5.66 3.15 -6.43
C LEU A 31 -6.65 4.25 -6.03
N GLN A 32 -6.63 4.62 -4.76
CA GLN A 32 -7.52 5.61 -4.16
C GLN A 32 -6.83 6.29 -2.99
N ALA A 33 -7.09 7.57 -2.80
CA ALA A 33 -6.64 8.29 -1.62
C ALA A 33 -7.59 9.43 -1.26
N SER A 34 -7.68 9.72 0.04
CA SER A 34 -8.41 10.86 0.58
C SER A 34 -7.70 11.35 1.83
N VAL A 35 -7.13 12.55 1.77
CA VAL A 35 -6.48 13.18 2.93
C VAL A 35 -7.50 13.44 4.04
N GLU A 36 -8.69 13.91 3.67
CA GLU A 36 -9.77 14.21 4.61
C GLU A 36 -10.20 12.98 5.41
N GLN A 37 -10.31 11.82 4.75
CA GLN A 37 -10.70 10.56 5.38
C GLN A 37 -9.52 9.79 5.98
N GLY A 38 -8.30 10.23 5.73
CA GLY A 38 -7.09 9.50 6.10
C GLY A 38 -6.97 8.13 5.43
N LEU A 39 -7.59 7.95 4.26
CA LEU A 39 -7.63 6.68 3.53
C LEU A 39 -6.66 6.67 2.37
N TRP A 40 -5.90 5.59 2.23
CA TRP A 40 -5.14 5.30 1.02
C TRP A 40 -5.17 3.81 0.71
N VAL A 41 -5.38 3.50 -0.56
CA VAL A 41 -5.53 2.14 -1.07
C VAL A 41 -4.47 1.92 -2.11
N VAL A 42 -3.65 0.91 -1.91
CA VAL A 42 -2.53 0.58 -2.78
C VAL A 42 -2.55 -0.89 -3.18
N ARG A 43 -2.01 -1.17 -4.34
CA ARG A 43 -1.55 -2.51 -4.72
C ARG A 43 -0.02 -2.48 -4.74
N THR A 44 0.60 -3.45 -4.12
CA THR A 44 2.03 -3.51 -3.92
C THR A 44 2.61 -4.78 -4.52
N ARG A 45 3.81 -4.68 -5.07
CA ARG A 45 4.60 -5.81 -5.57
C ARG A 45 5.96 -5.82 -4.89
N PHE A 46 6.24 -6.91 -4.20
CA PHE A 46 7.48 -7.09 -3.46
C PHE A 46 8.38 -8.10 -4.16
N ALA A 47 9.65 -7.75 -4.33
CA ALA A 47 10.67 -8.68 -4.79
C ALA A 47 10.99 -9.73 -3.71
N PRO A 48 11.44 -10.95 -4.10
CA PRO A 48 11.90 -11.94 -3.13
C PRO A 48 13.01 -11.39 -2.22
N GLY A 49 12.93 -11.70 -0.93
CA GLY A 49 13.93 -11.31 0.07
C GLY A 49 13.75 -9.92 0.69
N VAL A 50 12.75 -9.16 0.25
CA VAL A 50 12.51 -7.81 0.78
C VAL A 50 12.03 -7.88 2.23
N THR A 51 12.58 -7.01 3.06
CA THR A 51 12.09 -6.73 4.42
C THR A 51 11.78 -5.24 4.51
N ILE A 52 10.55 -4.92 4.87
CA ILE A 52 10.12 -3.53 5.07
C ILE A 52 10.40 -3.14 6.52
N ALA A 53 10.86 -1.92 6.73
CA ALA A 53 11.14 -1.40 8.07
C ALA A 53 9.95 -1.64 9.03
N THR A 54 10.25 -1.95 10.27
CA THR A 54 9.22 -2.05 11.31
C THR A 54 8.40 -0.78 11.35
N HIS A 55 7.09 -0.92 11.36
CA HIS A 55 6.17 0.22 11.37
C HIS A 55 4.98 -0.04 12.30
N ARG A 56 4.41 1.06 12.78
CA ARG A 56 3.19 1.07 13.59
C ARG A 56 2.09 1.77 12.83
N HIS A 57 0.92 1.16 12.77
CA HIS A 57 -0.26 1.76 12.16
C HIS A 57 -1.02 2.65 13.16
N THR A 58 -1.42 3.85 12.73
CA THR A 58 -2.28 4.71 13.54
C THR A 58 -3.77 4.39 13.37
N GLY A 59 -4.13 3.71 12.28
CA GLY A 59 -5.49 3.28 11.96
C GLY A 59 -5.53 1.82 11.54
N GLU A 60 -6.69 1.37 11.10
CA GLU A 60 -6.91 0.01 10.63
C GLU A 60 -6.31 -0.23 9.24
N VAL A 61 -5.90 -1.47 8.99
CA VAL A 61 -5.44 -1.93 7.69
C VAL A 61 -6.15 -3.21 7.30
N PHE A 62 -6.53 -3.29 6.03
CA PHE A 62 -7.12 -4.47 5.40
C PHE A 62 -6.21 -4.90 4.26
N ALA A 63 -5.87 -6.18 4.18
CA ALA A 63 -4.99 -6.69 3.13
C ALA A 63 -5.50 -7.97 2.50
N VAL A 64 -5.32 -8.09 1.18
CA VAL A 64 -5.59 -9.31 0.42
C VAL A 64 -4.38 -9.63 -0.43
N THR A 65 -3.89 -10.86 -0.34
CA THR A 65 -2.75 -11.35 -1.13
C THR A 65 -3.25 -11.97 -2.43
N PHE A 66 -2.68 -11.56 -3.56
CA PHE A 66 -2.98 -12.10 -4.88
C PHE A 66 -2.01 -13.20 -5.30
N SER A 67 -0.73 -13.05 -5.00
CA SER A 67 0.31 -14.03 -5.36
C SER A 67 1.51 -13.94 -4.41
N GLY A 68 2.41 -14.91 -4.50
CA GLY A 68 3.58 -14.99 -3.65
C GLY A 68 3.28 -15.43 -2.23
N SER A 69 4.18 -15.13 -1.33
CA SER A 69 4.01 -15.35 0.10
C SER A 69 4.77 -14.30 0.90
N TRP A 70 4.24 -13.94 2.04
CA TRP A 70 4.85 -12.99 2.96
C TRP A 70 4.30 -13.16 4.36
N ARG A 71 5.00 -12.66 5.35
CA ARG A 71 4.54 -12.67 6.73
C ARG A 71 5.07 -11.45 7.49
N TYR A 72 4.46 -11.18 8.63
CA TYR A 72 5.10 -10.35 9.64
C TYR A 72 6.02 -11.22 10.52
N LEU A 73 7.23 -10.72 10.78
CA LEU A 73 8.20 -11.46 11.58
C LEU A 73 7.72 -11.74 13.00
N GLU A 74 6.82 -10.90 13.52
CA GLU A 74 6.22 -10.98 14.85
C GLU A 74 5.14 -12.07 14.97
N TYR A 75 4.64 -12.61 13.85
CA TYR A 75 3.55 -13.58 13.82
C TYR A 75 3.96 -14.83 13.03
N PRO A 76 3.40 -16.03 13.39
CA PRO A 76 3.72 -17.27 12.68
C PRO A 76 2.96 -17.44 11.35
N GLN A 77 1.86 -16.71 11.14
CA GLN A 77 1.01 -16.87 9.96
C GLN A 77 1.72 -16.40 8.70
N VAL A 78 1.57 -17.16 7.62
CA VAL A 78 2.07 -16.83 6.28
C VAL A 78 0.87 -16.46 5.40
N ASN A 79 0.95 -15.29 4.77
CA ASN A 79 -0.03 -14.85 3.80
C ASN A 79 0.34 -15.40 2.42
N THR A 80 -0.61 -16.05 1.77
CA THR A 80 -0.52 -16.60 0.42
C THR A 80 -1.71 -16.13 -0.41
N ALA A 81 -1.79 -16.51 -1.68
CA ALA A 81 -2.91 -16.14 -2.56
C ALA A 81 -4.26 -16.46 -1.90
N GLY A 82 -5.12 -15.44 -1.81
CA GLY A 82 -6.42 -15.51 -1.16
C GLY A 82 -6.43 -15.27 0.36
N SER A 83 -5.28 -15.10 1.00
CA SER A 83 -5.22 -14.74 2.42
C SER A 83 -5.81 -13.35 2.65
N TYR A 84 -6.61 -13.23 3.70
CA TYR A 84 -7.12 -11.96 4.22
C TYR A 84 -6.45 -11.65 5.56
N LEU A 85 -5.96 -10.42 5.69
CA LEU A 85 -5.33 -9.94 6.90
C LEU A 85 -6.02 -8.66 7.38
N TYR A 86 -6.32 -8.59 8.66
CA TYR A 86 -6.80 -7.39 9.35
C TYR A 86 -5.78 -6.96 10.41
N GLU A 87 -5.44 -5.68 10.37
CA GLU A 87 -4.50 -5.07 11.30
C GLU A 87 -5.23 -3.98 12.09
N PRO A 88 -5.41 -4.16 13.42
CA PRO A 88 -6.03 -3.12 14.23
C PRO A 88 -5.14 -1.88 14.37
N ALA A 89 -5.75 -0.74 14.62
CA ALA A 89 -5.02 0.47 14.96
C ALA A 89 -4.04 0.24 16.11
N GLY A 90 -2.82 0.77 16.00
CA GLY A 90 -1.76 0.61 16.98
C GLY A 90 -0.92 -0.66 16.82
N SER A 91 -1.25 -1.55 15.89
CA SER A 91 -0.43 -2.73 15.63
C SER A 91 0.93 -2.36 15.04
N GLN A 92 1.97 -3.09 15.46
CA GLN A 92 3.35 -2.87 15.04
C GLN A 92 3.96 -4.16 14.52
N HIS A 93 4.57 -4.09 13.33
CA HIS A 93 5.12 -5.29 12.70
C HIS A 93 6.14 -4.97 11.60
N THR A 94 6.84 -6.04 11.19
CA THR A 94 7.88 -6.02 10.17
C THR A 94 7.51 -6.99 9.05
N LEU A 95 7.23 -6.48 7.87
CA LEU A 95 6.87 -7.28 6.69
C LEU A 95 8.13 -7.91 6.10
N HIS A 96 8.09 -9.22 5.88
CA HIS A 96 9.17 -9.97 5.27
C HIS A 96 8.66 -10.88 4.14
N VAL A 97 9.36 -10.84 3.02
CA VAL A 97 9.12 -11.69 1.85
C VAL A 97 10.26 -12.70 1.74
N PRO A 98 9.98 -14.03 1.74
CA PRO A 98 11.03 -15.04 1.64
C PRO A 98 11.87 -14.87 0.37
N ALA A 99 13.20 -15.01 0.52
CA ALA A 99 14.11 -14.97 -0.62
C ALA A 99 13.91 -16.17 -1.57
N SER A 100 13.29 -17.24 -1.09
CA SER A 100 12.97 -18.44 -1.87
C SER A 100 11.72 -18.31 -2.76
N ASN A 101 10.98 -17.21 -2.67
CA ASN A 101 9.84 -16.98 -3.56
C ASN A 101 10.29 -16.99 -5.02
N THR A 102 9.54 -17.70 -5.87
CA THR A 102 9.78 -17.81 -7.32
C THR A 102 8.89 -16.88 -8.14
N GLU A 103 7.90 -16.28 -7.51
CA GLU A 103 6.97 -15.33 -8.12
C GLU A 103 6.95 -14.02 -7.32
N VAL A 104 6.45 -12.96 -7.97
CA VAL A 104 6.27 -11.68 -7.30
C VAL A 104 5.19 -11.81 -6.21
N THR A 105 5.45 -11.21 -5.07
CA THR A 105 4.45 -11.13 -4.00
C THR A 105 3.60 -9.89 -4.20
N ASP A 106 2.34 -10.10 -4.52
CA ASP A 106 1.36 -9.08 -4.93
C ASP A 106 0.26 -8.97 -3.88
N VAL A 107 0.14 -7.79 -3.26
CA VAL A 107 -0.75 -7.55 -2.12
C VAL A 107 -1.51 -6.24 -2.29
N TRP A 108 -2.80 -6.30 -2.08
CA TRP A 108 -3.67 -5.13 -1.99
C TRP A 108 -3.82 -4.73 -0.53
N PHE A 109 -3.66 -3.44 -0.23
CA PHE A 109 -3.87 -2.87 1.08
C PHE A 109 -4.83 -1.69 1.02
N ALA A 110 -5.78 -1.64 1.95
CA ALA A 110 -6.54 -0.44 2.28
C ALA A 110 -6.15 0.02 3.69
N ILE A 111 -5.62 1.23 3.79
CA ILE A 111 -4.96 1.73 4.99
C ILE A 111 -5.65 3.02 5.44
N ARG A 112 -6.08 3.03 6.71
CA ARG A 112 -6.55 4.24 7.37
C ARG A 112 -5.45 4.83 8.24
N GLY A 113 -5.32 6.16 8.22
CA GLY A 113 -4.29 6.85 9.00
C GLY A 113 -2.89 6.72 8.39
N ALA A 114 -1.90 6.50 9.21
CA ALA A 114 -0.50 6.54 8.82
C ALA A 114 0.28 5.30 9.24
N ASN A 115 1.30 4.97 8.44
CA ASN A 115 2.39 4.09 8.85
C ASN A 115 3.48 4.96 9.48
N LEU A 116 3.75 4.73 10.75
CA LEU A 116 4.90 5.31 11.45
C LEU A 116 6.08 4.33 11.25
N ASN A 117 6.97 4.66 10.33
CA ASN A 117 8.15 3.83 10.05
C ASN A 117 9.20 4.09 11.12
N LEU A 118 9.69 3.03 11.75
CA LEU A 118 10.57 3.10 12.90
C LEU A 118 12.03 2.84 12.50
N ASP A 119 12.95 3.51 13.19
CA ASP A 119 14.38 3.20 13.13
C ASP A 119 14.72 2.01 14.07
N GLU A 120 16.00 1.62 14.10
CA GLU A 120 16.48 0.52 14.94
C GLU A 120 16.32 0.79 16.44
N GLN A 121 16.21 2.05 16.85
CA GLN A 121 15.98 2.44 18.23
C GLN A 121 14.49 2.55 18.58
N GLY A 122 13.60 2.33 17.59
CA GLY A 122 12.15 2.40 17.78
C GLY A 122 11.58 3.83 17.68
N ASN A 123 12.38 4.79 17.21
CA ASN A 123 11.93 6.16 16.98
C ASN A 123 11.28 6.26 15.58
N VAL A 124 10.33 7.18 15.42
CA VAL A 124 9.72 7.46 14.12
C VAL A 124 10.74 8.12 13.20
N ALA A 125 11.13 7.41 12.13
CA ALA A 125 12.07 7.90 11.12
C ALA A 125 11.33 8.58 9.96
N SER A 126 10.15 8.08 9.58
CA SER A 126 9.31 8.65 8.52
C SER A 126 7.85 8.31 8.73
N VAL A 127 6.96 9.04 8.06
CA VAL A 127 5.51 8.86 8.13
C VAL A 127 4.96 8.72 6.72
N TRP A 128 4.24 7.63 6.46
CA TRP A 128 3.51 7.43 5.22
C TRP A 128 2.02 7.54 5.52
N ASP A 129 1.41 8.57 5.01
CA ASP A 129 -0.04 8.81 5.09
C ASP A 129 -0.62 9.10 3.69
N ALA A 130 -1.91 9.39 3.61
CA ALA A 130 -2.56 9.68 2.35
C ALA A 130 -1.89 10.83 1.58
N GLY A 131 -1.51 11.91 2.27
CA GLY A 131 -0.86 13.07 1.65
C GLY A 131 0.51 12.72 1.09
N PHE A 132 1.33 12.01 1.87
CA PHE A 132 2.64 11.53 1.42
C PHE A 132 2.52 10.60 0.21
N MET A 133 1.57 9.67 0.23
CA MET A 133 1.39 8.70 -0.85
C MET A 133 0.92 9.36 -2.14
N ILE A 134 0.03 10.35 -2.05
CA ILE A 134 -0.42 11.14 -3.21
C ILE A 134 0.76 11.88 -3.85
N GLU A 135 1.50 12.64 -3.07
CA GLU A 135 2.64 13.43 -3.56
C GLU A 135 3.73 12.53 -4.15
N THR A 136 4.08 11.48 -3.44
CA THR A 136 5.12 10.53 -3.86
C THR A 136 4.73 9.80 -5.14
N TYR A 137 3.50 9.30 -5.22
CA TYR A 137 3.03 8.56 -6.41
C TYR A 137 3.04 9.43 -7.66
N PHE A 138 2.48 10.64 -7.59
CA PHE A 138 2.48 11.55 -8.75
C PHE A 138 3.87 12.01 -9.15
N THR A 139 4.76 12.24 -8.19
CA THR A 139 6.16 12.59 -8.46
C THR A 139 6.88 11.46 -9.19
N LEU A 140 6.76 10.23 -8.69
CA LEU A 140 7.39 9.06 -9.32
C LEU A 140 6.80 8.76 -10.69
N CYS A 141 5.49 8.89 -10.88
CA CYS A 141 4.85 8.73 -12.18
C CYS A 141 5.34 9.78 -13.19
N ALA A 142 5.45 11.03 -12.79
CA ALA A 142 5.97 12.09 -13.64
C ALA A 142 7.42 11.84 -14.04
N GLN A 143 8.27 11.43 -13.11
CA GLN A 143 9.68 11.08 -13.38
C GLN A 143 9.81 9.90 -14.36
N ALA A 144 8.87 8.95 -14.30
CA ALA A 144 8.82 7.80 -15.22
C ALA A 144 8.13 8.10 -16.58
N GLY A 145 7.64 9.32 -16.77
CA GLY A 145 7.01 9.74 -18.02
C GLY A 145 5.53 9.35 -18.15
N TYR A 146 4.85 8.98 -17.06
CA TYR A 146 3.44 8.55 -17.09
C TYR A 146 2.44 9.69 -16.99
N GLY A 147 2.86 10.92 -16.77
CA GLY A 147 1.95 12.04 -16.54
C GLY A 147 1.25 11.95 -15.17
N ARG A 148 -0.04 12.27 -15.13
CA ARG A 148 -0.87 12.25 -13.91
C ARG A 148 -1.91 11.12 -13.99
N PRO A 149 -1.68 9.96 -13.36
CA PRO A 149 -2.63 8.86 -13.39
C PRO A 149 -3.95 9.20 -12.68
N PRO A 150 -5.08 8.57 -13.09
CA PRO A 150 -6.41 8.90 -12.56
C PRO A 150 -6.69 8.19 -11.22
N VAL A 151 -5.96 8.54 -10.18
CA VAL A 151 -6.18 8.04 -8.82
C VAL A 151 -7.58 8.48 -8.35
N ILE A 152 -8.35 7.54 -7.77
CA ILE A 152 -9.69 7.85 -7.25
C ILE A 152 -9.55 8.73 -6.00
N GLY A 153 -10.33 9.81 -5.93
CA GLY A 153 -10.39 10.71 -4.79
C GLY A 153 -9.38 11.87 -4.80
N VAL A 154 -8.59 11.97 -5.87
CA VAL A 154 -7.55 13.02 -5.98
C VAL A 154 -7.66 13.77 -7.29
#